data_ecae9062dd561f255d5111bb140be6a3
#
_entry.id   ecae9062dd561f255d5111bb140be6a3
#
_cell.length_a   1.000
_cell.length_b   1.000
_cell.length_c   1.000
_cell.angle_alpha   90.00
_cell.angle_beta   90.00
_cell.angle_gamma   90.00
#
_symmetry.space_group_name_H-M   'P 1'
#
loop_
_entity.id
_entity.type
_entity.pdbx_description
1 polymer ?
#
loop_
_entity_poly.entity_id
_entity_poly.type
_entity_poly.pdbx_seq_one_letter_code
_entity_poly.pdbx_strand_id
1 'polypeptide(L)'
;MARPDFRAAAARRLSEERELSPAIVSLISQEGPTRTVGVRIVQIDRIEANPEQPRIAFNQETLDELAASIREHGVLQPILVRPLGTNTYQLIAGERRWRASKQAGLDSIPALVEDIDDDTALEISIIENLQREDISPLDEAAMYDRMVREHGYSIRKLADKLGKDKGYLENRLRLADAPDEIRALVSLRKDTLS
;
A
#
# COMPACT_ATOMS: atom_id res chain seq x y z
N MET A 1 18.78 32.74 4.37
CA MET A 1 18.94 31.26 4.42
C MET A 1 18.07 30.66 3.33
N ALA A 2 18.64 30.01 2.33
CA ALA A 2 17.91 29.38 1.25
C ALA A 2 17.16 28.14 1.80
N ARG A 3 15.86 28.03 1.52
CA ARG A 3 15.08 26.85 1.85
C ARG A 3 15.69 25.63 1.12
N PRO A 4 15.95 24.51 1.79
CA PRO A 4 16.47 23.34 1.14
C PRO A 4 15.51 22.90 0.02
N ASP A 5 16.05 22.62 -1.15
CA ASP A 5 15.29 22.16 -2.31
C ASP A 5 14.87 20.68 -2.10
N PHE A 6 13.75 20.51 -1.41
CA PHE A 6 13.16 19.21 -1.12
C PHE A 6 12.84 18.40 -2.39
N ARG A 7 12.63 19.07 -3.54
CA ARG A 7 12.40 18.42 -4.83
C ARG A 7 13.63 17.65 -5.33
N ALA A 8 14.81 18.27 -5.22
CA ALA A 8 16.06 17.64 -5.64
C ALA A 8 16.47 16.51 -4.69
N ALA A 9 16.23 16.66 -3.38
CA ALA A 9 16.52 15.64 -2.38
C ALA A 9 15.57 14.43 -2.50
N ALA A 10 14.27 14.66 -2.71
CA ALA A 10 13.28 13.60 -2.94
C ALA A 10 13.55 12.86 -4.26
N ALA A 11 13.84 13.58 -5.35
CA ALA A 11 14.15 12.95 -6.64
C ALA A 11 15.42 12.09 -6.61
N ARG A 12 16.48 12.52 -5.87
CA ARG A 12 17.70 11.72 -5.72
C ARG A 12 17.46 10.46 -4.88
N ARG A 13 16.71 10.53 -3.78
CA ARG A 13 16.39 9.37 -2.94
C ARG A 13 15.45 8.38 -3.62
N LEU A 14 14.48 8.85 -4.43
CA LEU A 14 13.64 7.98 -5.26
C LEU A 14 14.42 7.18 -6.32
N SER A 15 15.60 7.67 -6.74
CA SER A 15 16.48 6.94 -7.66
C SER A 15 17.43 5.95 -6.96
N GLU A 16 17.68 6.13 -5.65
CA GLU A 16 18.66 5.36 -4.88
C GLU A 16 18.02 4.31 -3.94
N GLU A 17 16.78 4.52 -3.48
CA GLU A 17 16.08 3.59 -2.60
C GLU A 17 14.83 3.00 -3.30
N ARG A 18 14.76 1.68 -3.37
CA ARG A 18 13.66 0.87 -3.92
C ARG A 18 12.41 0.98 -3.02
N GLU A 19 11.66 2.06 -3.12
CA GLU A 19 10.60 2.41 -2.15
C GLU A 19 9.19 1.98 -2.52
N LEU A 20 8.94 1.70 -3.79
CA LEU A 20 7.77 0.93 -4.23
C LEU A 20 8.24 -0.49 -4.54
N SER A 21 7.48 -1.48 -4.09
CA SER A 21 7.86 -2.85 -4.43
C SER A 21 7.97 -3.01 -5.95
N PRO A 22 8.87 -3.90 -6.43
CA PRO A 22 8.98 -4.17 -7.86
C PRO A 22 7.64 -4.54 -8.52
N ALA A 23 6.73 -5.17 -7.76
CA ALA A 23 5.39 -5.50 -8.20
C ALA A 23 4.52 -4.25 -8.44
N ILE A 24 4.57 -3.26 -7.54
CA ILE A 24 3.84 -1.99 -7.68
C ILE A 24 4.43 -1.17 -8.83
N VAL A 25 5.76 -1.09 -8.91
CA VAL A 25 6.45 -0.40 -10.04
C VAL A 25 6.07 -1.03 -11.37
N SER A 26 6.02 -2.37 -11.45
CA SER A 26 5.61 -3.09 -12.66
C SER A 26 4.18 -2.79 -13.07
N LEU A 27 3.25 -2.64 -12.11
CA LEU A 27 1.86 -2.27 -12.38
C LEU A 27 1.75 -0.86 -12.98
N ILE A 28 2.41 0.09 -12.36
CA ILE A 28 2.40 1.50 -12.79
C ILE A 28 3.07 1.66 -14.17
N SER A 29 4.07 0.82 -14.49
CA SER A 29 4.86 0.91 -15.73
C SER A 29 4.23 0.19 -16.93
N GLN A 30 3.21 -0.65 -16.75
CA GLN A 30 2.63 -1.46 -17.82
C GLN A 30 1.62 -0.71 -18.70
N GLU A 31 1.14 0.47 -18.32
CA GLU A 31 0.16 1.24 -19.09
C GLU A 31 0.74 2.51 -19.74
N GLY A 32 1.22 2.37 -20.98
CA GLY A 32 1.37 3.47 -21.92
C GLY A 32 2.68 4.27 -21.94
N PRO A 33 2.84 5.21 -22.90
CA PRO A 33 4.09 5.88 -23.17
C PRO A 33 4.48 6.82 -22.04
N THR A 34 5.69 6.66 -21.53
CA THR A 34 6.50 7.53 -20.67
C THR A 34 5.75 8.75 -20.05
N ARG A 35 4.86 8.54 -19.09
CA ARG A 35 4.40 9.61 -18.22
C ARG A 35 5.50 9.83 -17.18
N THR A 36 5.98 11.04 -17.09
CA THR A 36 6.94 11.46 -16.06
C THR A 36 6.23 11.34 -14.72
N VAL A 37 6.50 10.24 -14.01
CA VAL A 37 6.05 10.03 -12.63
C VAL A 37 6.66 11.14 -11.78
N GLY A 38 5.89 12.16 -11.46
CA GLY A 38 6.36 13.33 -10.71
C GLY A 38 5.77 13.34 -9.31
N VAL A 39 6.64 13.47 -8.30
CA VAL A 39 6.19 13.79 -6.94
C VAL A 39 5.58 15.18 -6.94
N ARG A 40 4.33 15.30 -6.49
CA ARG A 40 3.61 16.56 -6.30
C ARG A 40 3.34 16.78 -4.82
N ILE A 41 3.25 18.04 -4.41
CA ILE A 41 2.77 18.39 -3.08
C ILE A 41 1.24 18.53 -3.17
N VAL A 42 0.54 17.66 -2.45
CA VAL A 42 -0.93 17.59 -2.43
C VAL A 42 -1.45 18.02 -1.07
N GLN A 43 -2.52 18.83 -1.04
CA GLN A 43 -3.18 19.24 0.19
C GLN A 43 -3.82 18.00 0.85
N ILE A 44 -3.60 17.81 2.15
CA ILE A 44 -4.06 16.62 2.88
C ILE A 44 -5.58 16.54 2.93
N ASP A 45 -6.28 17.65 2.99
CA ASP A 45 -7.74 17.74 2.98
C ASP A 45 -8.38 17.38 1.63
N ARG A 46 -7.58 17.30 0.57
CA ARG A 46 -7.98 16.86 -0.77
C ARG A 46 -7.81 15.39 -1.03
N ILE A 47 -7.31 14.66 -0.03
CA ILE A 47 -7.06 13.21 -0.14
C ILE A 47 -8.12 12.47 0.65
N GLU A 48 -8.82 11.58 -0.05
CA GLU A 48 -9.82 10.68 0.51
C GLU A 48 -9.24 9.27 0.68
N ALA A 49 -9.60 8.60 1.78
CA ALA A 49 -9.24 7.19 1.97
C ALA A 49 -9.99 6.31 0.95
N ASN A 50 -9.37 5.23 0.50
CA ASN A 50 -10.07 4.24 -0.31
C ASN A 50 -11.07 3.45 0.57
N PRO A 51 -12.39 3.50 0.30
CA PRO A 51 -13.40 2.81 1.10
C PRO A 51 -13.28 1.27 1.02
N GLU A 52 -12.66 0.76 -0.03
CA GLU A 52 -12.46 -0.68 -0.25
C GLU A 52 -11.20 -1.24 0.43
N GLN A 53 -10.35 -0.38 1.00
CA GLN A 53 -9.25 -0.86 1.81
C GLN A 53 -9.79 -1.47 3.11
N PRO A 54 -9.44 -2.74 3.43
CA PRO A 54 -9.83 -3.33 4.70
C PRO A 54 -9.30 -2.45 5.83
N ARG A 55 -10.20 -2.08 6.77
CA ARG A 55 -9.85 -1.30 7.98
C ARG A 55 -8.86 -2.11 8.81
N ILE A 56 -7.61 -1.85 8.63
CA ILE A 56 -6.56 -2.40 9.47
C ILE A 56 -6.58 -1.61 10.77
N ALA A 57 -6.71 -2.30 11.89
CA ALA A 57 -6.51 -1.69 13.20
C ALA A 57 -5.06 -1.19 13.26
N PHE A 58 -4.89 0.13 13.32
CA PHE A 58 -3.57 0.74 13.48
C PHE A 58 -3.22 0.75 14.98
N ASN A 59 -2.03 0.30 15.32
CA ASN A 59 -1.49 0.54 16.64
C ASN A 59 -1.26 2.05 16.80
N GLN A 60 -1.96 2.67 17.77
CA GLN A 60 -1.90 4.11 17.98
C GLN A 60 -0.50 4.57 18.37
N GLU A 61 0.21 3.82 19.20
CA GLU A 61 1.56 4.14 19.66
C GLU A 61 2.54 4.27 18.48
N THR A 62 2.54 3.31 17.55
CA THR A 62 3.38 3.36 16.35
C THR A 62 2.98 4.46 15.37
N LEU A 63 1.72 4.91 15.39
CA LEU A 63 1.26 6.04 14.60
C LEU A 63 1.73 7.36 15.21
N ASP A 64 1.70 7.47 16.55
CA ASP A 64 2.20 8.63 17.29
C ASP A 64 3.70 8.84 17.08
N GLU A 65 4.49 7.75 17.13
CA GLU A 65 5.93 7.79 16.82
C GLU A 65 6.18 8.29 15.39
N LEU A 66 5.44 7.76 14.42
CA LEU A 66 5.57 8.20 13.03
C LEU A 66 5.16 9.67 12.87
N ALA A 67 4.11 10.13 13.55
CA ALA A 67 3.70 11.53 13.53
C ALA A 67 4.76 12.45 14.16
N ALA A 68 5.43 12.01 15.23
CA ALA A 68 6.54 12.74 15.82
C ALA A 68 7.73 12.86 14.85
N SER A 69 8.11 11.76 14.20
CA SER A 69 9.15 11.75 13.17
C SER A 69 8.82 12.66 11.99
N ILE A 70 7.57 12.65 11.54
CA ILE A 70 7.10 13.51 10.44
C ILE A 70 7.15 14.99 10.81
N ARG A 71 6.87 15.37 12.07
CA ARG A 71 7.01 16.76 12.53
C ARG A 71 8.46 17.26 12.47
N GLU A 72 9.40 16.37 12.77
CA GLU A 72 10.83 16.73 12.83
C GLU A 72 11.48 16.71 11.44
N HIS A 73 11.21 15.70 10.64
CA HIS A 73 11.93 15.44 9.40
C HIS A 73 11.09 15.65 8.13
N GLY A 74 9.78 15.87 8.28
CA GLY A 74 8.84 15.85 7.15
C GLY A 74 8.55 14.44 6.65
N VAL A 75 7.74 14.35 5.60
CA VAL A 75 7.43 13.08 4.94
C VAL A 75 8.53 12.76 3.93
N LEU A 76 9.35 11.77 4.24
CA LEU A 76 10.48 11.37 3.40
C LEU A 76 10.04 10.54 2.19
N GLN A 77 9.01 9.70 2.35
CA GLN A 77 8.47 8.84 1.30
C GLN A 77 7.11 9.36 0.84
N PRO A 78 6.91 9.62 -0.46
CA PRO A 78 5.61 10.06 -0.97
C PRO A 78 4.55 8.96 -0.79
N ILE A 79 3.31 9.38 -0.66
CA ILE A 79 2.14 8.49 -0.77
C ILE A 79 1.79 8.30 -2.25
N LEU A 80 1.03 7.25 -2.57
CA LEU A 80 0.47 7.03 -3.91
C LEU A 80 -1.01 7.42 -3.91
N VAL A 81 -1.39 8.28 -4.84
CA VAL A 81 -2.78 8.74 -5.00
C VAL A 81 -3.18 8.73 -6.47
N ARG A 82 -4.49 8.60 -6.74
CA ARG A 82 -5.05 8.82 -8.08
C ARG A 82 -6.04 9.99 -8.08
N PRO A 83 -6.23 10.70 -9.19
CA PRO A 83 -7.26 11.72 -9.31
C PRO A 83 -8.66 11.10 -9.23
N LEU A 84 -9.58 11.72 -8.44
CA LEU A 84 -11.02 11.40 -8.46
C LEU A 84 -11.81 12.46 -9.24
N GLY A 85 -11.22 13.62 -9.47
CA GLY A 85 -11.88 14.75 -10.14
C GLY A 85 -11.02 16.00 -10.08
N THR A 86 -11.67 17.17 -10.12
CA THR A 86 -10.94 18.44 -10.09
C THR A 86 -10.35 18.65 -8.70
N ASN A 87 -9.05 18.42 -8.57
CA ASN A 87 -8.25 18.68 -7.37
C ASN A 87 -8.65 17.85 -6.13
N THR A 88 -9.23 16.68 -6.34
CA THR A 88 -9.47 15.64 -5.32
C THR A 88 -8.76 14.35 -5.69
N TYR A 89 -8.30 13.61 -4.70
CA TYR A 89 -7.45 12.45 -4.88
C TYR A 89 -7.92 11.29 -4.00
N GLN A 90 -7.81 10.07 -4.49
CA GLN A 90 -8.00 8.86 -3.69
C GLN A 90 -6.64 8.29 -3.30
N LEU A 91 -6.49 7.96 -2.02
CA LEU A 91 -5.31 7.29 -1.51
C LEU A 91 -5.28 5.83 -1.98
N ILE A 92 -4.18 5.42 -2.59
CA ILE A 92 -3.96 4.06 -3.07
C ILE A 92 -2.99 3.32 -2.14
N ALA A 93 -1.88 3.98 -1.75
CA ALA A 93 -0.91 3.41 -0.81
C ALA A 93 -0.30 4.48 0.10
N GLY A 94 0.10 4.08 1.31
CA GLY A 94 0.71 4.97 2.29
C GLY A 94 -0.25 5.52 3.35
N GLU A 95 -1.29 4.78 3.72
CA GLU A 95 -2.31 5.16 4.71
C GLU A 95 -1.70 5.63 6.05
N ARG A 96 -0.70 4.91 6.57
CA ARG A 96 -0.02 5.29 7.82
C ARG A 96 0.64 6.66 7.72
N ARG A 97 1.34 6.94 6.61
CA ARG A 97 2.00 8.23 6.35
C ARG A 97 0.99 9.36 6.23
N TRP A 98 -0.12 9.15 5.53
CA TRP A 98 -1.19 10.12 5.40
C TRP A 98 -1.83 10.44 6.75
N ARG A 99 -2.19 9.44 7.57
CA ARG A 99 -2.77 9.63 8.90
C ARG A 99 -1.80 10.32 9.86
N ALA A 100 -0.54 9.86 9.88
CA ALA A 100 0.49 10.45 10.71
C ALA A 100 0.77 11.92 10.31
N SER A 101 0.70 12.26 9.02
CA SER A 101 0.83 13.64 8.53
C SER A 101 -0.33 14.52 8.99
N LYS A 102 -1.56 14.01 8.97
CA LYS A 102 -2.73 14.71 9.57
C LYS A 102 -2.52 14.96 11.06
N GLN A 103 -2.07 13.96 11.80
CA GLN A 103 -1.82 14.05 13.23
C GLN A 103 -0.62 14.93 13.56
N ALA A 104 0.35 15.02 12.66
CA ALA A 104 1.48 15.94 12.76
C ALA A 104 1.09 17.41 12.51
N GLY A 105 -0.10 17.67 11.97
CA GLY A 105 -0.61 19.00 11.66
C GLY A 105 -0.05 19.57 10.35
N LEU A 106 0.34 18.72 9.40
CA LEU A 106 0.78 19.19 8.08
C LEU A 106 -0.42 19.55 7.21
N ASP A 107 -0.30 20.64 6.44
CA ASP A 107 -1.31 21.05 5.47
C ASP A 107 -1.21 20.26 4.15
N SER A 108 -0.02 19.72 3.84
CA SER A 108 0.24 19.06 2.56
C SER A 108 1.27 17.94 2.72
N ILE A 109 1.24 16.99 1.78
CA ILE A 109 2.08 15.80 1.77
C ILE A 109 2.63 15.55 0.36
N PRO A 110 3.89 15.07 0.21
CA PRO A 110 4.40 14.62 -1.07
C PRO A 110 3.65 13.37 -1.54
N ALA A 111 3.17 13.38 -2.78
CA ALA A 111 2.40 12.31 -3.38
C ALA A 111 2.85 12.02 -4.82
N LEU A 112 2.89 10.75 -5.18
CA LEU A 112 2.90 10.29 -6.56
C LEU A 112 1.45 10.31 -7.05
N VAL A 113 1.19 11.07 -8.11
CA VAL A 113 -0.16 11.18 -8.68
C VAL A 113 -0.19 10.37 -9.97
N GLU A 114 -0.89 9.24 -9.94
CA GLU A 114 -1.04 8.32 -11.07
C GLU A 114 -2.50 8.22 -11.48
N ASP A 115 -2.74 8.31 -12.78
CA ASP A 115 -4.07 8.14 -13.36
C ASP A 115 -4.26 6.65 -13.69
N ILE A 116 -4.74 5.91 -12.69
CA ILE A 116 -4.96 4.45 -12.75
C ILE A 116 -6.44 4.15 -12.56
N ASP A 117 -6.92 3.10 -13.19
CA ASP A 117 -8.30 2.63 -13.08
C ASP A 117 -8.58 1.97 -11.71
N ASP A 118 -9.84 1.64 -11.46
CA ASP A 118 -10.29 1.06 -10.19
C ASP A 118 -9.64 -0.32 -9.95
N ASP A 119 -9.52 -1.15 -10.98
CA ASP A 119 -8.97 -2.50 -10.89
C ASP A 119 -7.47 -2.44 -10.53
N THR A 120 -6.71 -1.60 -11.21
CA THR A 120 -5.28 -1.40 -10.92
C THR A 120 -5.06 -0.80 -9.54
N ALA A 121 -5.89 0.17 -9.12
CA ALA A 121 -5.82 0.77 -7.80
C ALA A 121 -6.05 -0.25 -6.68
N LEU A 122 -7.05 -1.10 -6.85
CA LEU A 122 -7.36 -2.17 -5.91
C LEU A 122 -6.26 -3.24 -5.88
N GLU A 123 -5.72 -3.61 -7.05
CA GLU A 123 -4.60 -4.55 -7.17
C GLU A 123 -3.36 -4.04 -6.40
N ILE A 124 -2.99 -2.78 -6.59
CA ILE A 124 -1.87 -2.15 -5.87
C ILE A 124 -2.10 -2.20 -4.36
N SER A 125 -3.31 -1.86 -3.92
CA SER A 125 -3.69 -1.88 -2.50
C SER A 125 -3.58 -3.28 -1.89
N ILE A 126 -4.03 -4.32 -2.60
CA ILE A 126 -3.92 -5.72 -2.14
C ILE A 126 -2.45 -6.14 -2.07
N ILE A 127 -1.63 -5.82 -3.09
CA ILE A 127 -0.21 -6.17 -3.12
C ILE A 127 0.56 -5.46 -2.00
N GLU A 128 0.28 -4.19 -1.74
CA GLU A 128 0.90 -3.45 -0.62
C GLU A 128 0.58 -4.13 0.71
N ASN A 129 -0.68 -4.51 0.93
CA ASN A 129 -1.09 -5.21 2.14
C ASN A 129 -0.44 -6.60 2.28
N LEU A 130 -0.28 -7.35 1.17
CA LEU A 130 0.38 -8.68 1.17
C LEU A 130 1.88 -8.63 1.50
N GLN A 131 2.51 -7.46 1.39
CA GLN A 131 3.93 -7.27 1.71
C GLN A 131 4.19 -6.93 3.18
N ARG A 132 3.14 -6.83 3.99
CA ARG A 132 3.27 -6.61 5.43
C ARG A 132 3.78 -7.87 6.12
N GLU A 133 4.69 -7.68 7.08
CA GLU A 133 5.26 -8.79 7.86
C GLU A 133 4.28 -9.36 8.90
N ASP A 134 3.26 -8.57 9.28
CA ASP A 134 2.31 -8.88 10.35
C ASP A 134 0.97 -9.46 9.86
N ILE A 135 0.84 -9.76 8.56
CA ILE A 135 -0.42 -10.28 7.99
C ILE A 135 -0.74 -11.67 8.54
N SER A 136 -1.99 -11.89 8.92
CA SER A 136 -2.42 -13.21 9.36
C SER A 136 -2.51 -14.19 8.18
N PRO A 137 -2.29 -15.50 8.42
CA PRO A 137 -2.46 -16.51 7.36
C PRO A 137 -3.85 -16.53 6.71
N LEU A 138 -4.89 -16.17 7.46
CA LEU A 138 -6.27 -16.09 6.95
C LEU A 138 -6.49 -14.84 6.13
N ASP A 139 -5.96 -13.69 6.56
CA ASP A 139 -6.05 -12.45 5.79
C ASP A 139 -5.27 -12.56 4.48
N GLU A 140 -4.08 -13.17 4.53
CA GLU A 140 -3.27 -13.46 3.34
C GLU A 140 -4.03 -14.39 2.38
N ALA A 141 -4.67 -15.45 2.89
CA ALA A 141 -5.47 -16.36 2.10
C ALA A 141 -6.66 -15.66 1.43
N ALA A 142 -7.37 -14.79 2.16
CA ALA A 142 -8.49 -14.01 1.63
C ALA A 142 -8.04 -13.04 0.52
N MET A 143 -6.88 -12.40 0.67
CA MET A 143 -6.32 -11.53 -0.35
C MET A 143 -5.92 -12.28 -1.62
N TYR A 144 -5.30 -13.47 -1.50
CA TYR A 144 -5.00 -14.32 -2.67
C TYR A 144 -6.27 -14.81 -3.36
N ASP A 145 -7.28 -15.19 -2.58
CA ASP A 145 -8.58 -15.62 -3.11
C ASP A 145 -9.23 -14.51 -3.93
N ARG A 146 -9.22 -13.28 -3.42
CA ARG A 146 -9.72 -12.10 -4.10
C ARG A 146 -8.99 -11.84 -5.41
N MET A 147 -7.65 -11.90 -5.43
CA MET A 147 -6.85 -11.72 -6.65
C MET A 147 -7.17 -12.77 -7.72
N VAL A 148 -7.38 -14.02 -7.31
CA VAL A 148 -7.67 -15.10 -8.25
C VAL A 148 -9.11 -15.05 -8.77
N ARG A 149 -10.10 -14.86 -7.87
CA ARG A 149 -11.53 -14.96 -8.23
C ARG A 149 -12.11 -13.67 -8.80
N GLU A 150 -11.73 -12.53 -8.26
CA GLU A 150 -12.28 -11.22 -8.67
C GLU A 150 -11.43 -10.56 -9.77
N HIS A 151 -10.09 -10.67 -9.69
CA HIS A 151 -9.17 -10.03 -10.63
C HIS A 151 -8.60 -10.97 -11.70
N GLY A 152 -9.05 -12.25 -11.73
CA GLY A 152 -8.71 -13.20 -12.80
C GLY A 152 -7.23 -13.60 -12.85
N TYR A 153 -6.48 -13.44 -11.76
CA TYR A 153 -5.09 -13.89 -11.70
C TYR A 153 -4.99 -15.41 -11.72
N SER A 154 -4.13 -15.95 -12.57
CA SER A 154 -3.68 -17.33 -12.37
C SER A 154 -2.73 -17.38 -11.17
N ILE A 155 -2.77 -18.49 -10.41
CA ILE A 155 -1.90 -18.70 -9.24
C ILE A 155 -0.42 -18.52 -9.60
N ARG A 156 -0.02 -18.99 -10.79
CA ARG A 156 1.36 -18.84 -11.28
C ARG A 156 1.72 -17.36 -11.48
N LYS A 157 0.88 -16.60 -12.19
CA LYS A 157 1.12 -15.17 -12.44
C LYS A 157 1.19 -14.37 -11.13
N LEU A 158 0.34 -14.72 -10.16
CA LEU A 158 0.34 -14.10 -8.83
C LEU A 158 1.61 -14.45 -8.04
N ALA A 159 2.04 -15.72 -8.08
CA ALA A 159 3.26 -16.18 -7.43
C ALA A 159 4.50 -15.45 -7.99
N ASP A 160 4.63 -15.38 -9.31
CA ASP A 160 5.72 -14.67 -9.99
C ASP A 160 5.74 -13.19 -9.61
N LYS A 161 4.56 -12.54 -9.55
CA LYS A 161 4.42 -11.12 -9.22
C LYS A 161 4.79 -10.80 -7.77
N LEU A 162 4.46 -11.70 -6.84
CA LEU A 162 4.74 -11.54 -5.41
C LEU A 162 6.13 -12.07 -5.01
N GLY A 163 6.86 -12.72 -5.92
CA GLY A 163 8.12 -13.38 -5.62
C GLY A 163 7.96 -14.55 -4.64
N LYS A 164 6.80 -15.23 -4.66
CA LYS A 164 6.46 -16.35 -3.79
C LYS A 164 6.45 -17.66 -4.57
N ASP A 165 6.62 -18.79 -3.86
CA ASP A 165 6.46 -20.12 -4.46
C ASP A 165 4.98 -20.41 -4.76
N LYS A 166 4.72 -21.07 -5.92
CA LYS A 166 3.36 -21.42 -6.33
C LYS A 166 2.66 -22.32 -5.31
N GLY A 167 3.38 -23.31 -4.77
CA GLY A 167 2.84 -24.23 -3.76
C GLY A 167 2.47 -23.51 -2.45
N TYR A 168 3.22 -22.45 -2.10
CA TYR A 168 2.87 -21.61 -0.98
C TYR A 168 1.49 -20.93 -1.18
N LEU A 169 1.26 -20.32 -2.35
CA LEU A 169 -0.03 -19.70 -2.68
C LEU A 169 -1.18 -20.73 -2.72
N GLU A 170 -0.93 -21.93 -3.31
CA GLU A 170 -1.93 -23.01 -3.34
C GLU A 170 -2.34 -23.44 -1.93
N ASN A 171 -1.38 -23.55 -1.01
CA ASN A 171 -1.67 -23.88 0.39
C ASN A 171 -2.47 -22.78 1.10
N ARG A 172 -2.18 -21.50 0.83
CA ARG A 172 -2.95 -20.39 1.37
C ARG A 172 -4.37 -20.34 0.82
N LEU A 173 -4.56 -20.59 -0.48
CA LEU A 173 -5.89 -20.65 -1.09
C LEU A 173 -6.75 -21.78 -0.52
N ARG A 174 -6.15 -22.95 -0.24
CA ARG A 174 -6.86 -24.05 0.48
C ARG A 174 -7.33 -23.62 1.87
N LEU A 175 -6.60 -22.73 2.53
CA LEU A 175 -7.02 -22.18 3.82
C LEU A 175 -8.21 -21.22 3.69
N ALA A 176 -8.31 -20.47 2.60
CA ALA A 176 -9.48 -19.64 2.31
C ALA A 176 -10.76 -20.48 2.13
N ASP A 177 -10.65 -21.65 1.50
CA ASP A 177 -11.75 -22.60 1.28
C ASP A 177 -11.97 -23.58 2.46
N ALA A 178 -11.19 -23.47 3.53
CA ALA A 178 -11.29 -24.40 4.65
C ALA A 178 -12.58 -24.16 5.48
N PRO A 179 -13.15 -25.21 6.10
CA PRO A 179 -14.27 -25.10 7.03
C PRO A 179 -13.97 -24.11 8.18
N ASP A 180 -15.03 -23.49 8.72
CA ASP A 180 -14.91 -22.46 9.75
C ASP A 180 -14.19 -22.94 11.01
N GLU A 181 -14.34 -24.24 11.36
CA GLU A 181 -13.64 -24.85 12.50
C GLU A 181 -12.12 -24.83 12.29
N ILE A 182 -11.65 -25.11 11.08
CA ILE A 182 -10.22 -25.07 10.73
C ILE A 182 -9.69 -23.63 10.73
N ARG A 183 -10.47 -22.70 10.19
CA ARG A 183 -10.14 -21.27 10.16
C ARG A 183 -10.03 -20.70 11.59
N ALA A 184 -10.96 -21.07 12.49
CA ALA A 184 -10.91 -20.69 13.90
C ALA A 184 -9.66 -21.21 14.60
N LEU A 185 -9.24 -22.46 14.36
CA LEU A 185 -8.02 -23.03 14.92
C LEU A 185 -6.75 -22.30 14.48
N VAL A 186 -6.71 -21.84 13.24
CA VAL A 186 -5.56 -21.07 12.71
C VAL A 186 -5.51 -19.67 13.37
N SER A 187 -6.65 -19.02 13.61
CA SER A 187 -6.71 -17.75 14.31
C SER A 187 -6.18 -17.85 15.76
N LEU A 188 -6.59 -18.89 16.50
CA LEU A 188 -6.19 -19.11 17.90
C LEU A 188 -4.68 -19.37 18.07
N ARG A 189 -4.01 -19.97 17.09
CA ARG A 189 -2.57 -20.20 17.14
C ARG A 189 -1.73 -18.92 17.10
N LYS A 190 -2.25 -17.83 16.57
CA LYS A 190 -1.54 -16.54 16.55
C LYS A 190 -1.46 -15.92 17.94
N ASP A 191 -2.49 -16.11 18.76
CA ASP A 191 -2.59 -15.53 20.10
C ASP A 191 -1.72 -16.28 21.14
N THR A 192 -1.25 -17.49 20.82
CA THR A 192 -0.41 -18.32 21.70
C THR A 192 1.10 -18.21 21.43
N LEU A 193 1.51 -17.49 20.42
CA LEU A 193 2.92 -17.31 20.00
C LEU A 193 3.40 -15.85 20.05
N SER A 194 2.61 -14.95 20.67
CA SER A 194 2.95 -13.54 20.88
C SER A 194 3.49 -13.29 22.27
#